data_ef649f574257337236b29ff195033094
#
_entry.id   ef649f574257337236b29ff195033094
#
_cell.length_a   1.000
_cell.length_b   1.000
_cell.length_c   1.000
_cell.angle_alpha   90.00
_cell.angle_beta   90.00
_cell.angle_gamma   90.00
#
_symmetry.space_group_name_H-M   'P 1'
#
loop_
_entity.id
_entity.type
_entity.pdbx_description
1 polymer ?
#
loop_
_entity_poly.entity_id
_entity_poly.type
_entity_poly.pdbx_seq_one_letter_code
_entity_poly.pdbx_strand_id
1 'polypeptide(L)'
;MPIYPAPMIHAVVFDVGETITRDDRYWASWADWLGVPRHTLSALVGAVVTHGRDNADAVRLVKPDVDIAAEYEAREAAGRGESIDETDLYDDVRPALAALRQQGVRVIIAGNQTVRAGALLRGLNLPADLVVTSGEWGVAKPDPAFFHRVLEVAQAEPQATLYVGDHPANDIHPAKAAGLRAAHIRRGPWGHYWADDPQVRAAADWQIDSLTELPAIVVD
;
A
#
# COMPACT_ATOMS: atom_id res chain seq x y z
N MET A 1 -11.79 32.89 -14.63
CA MET A 1 -11.27 32.49 -13.31
C MET A 1 -9.75 32.44 -13.41
N PRO A 2 -8.97 33.01 -12.50
CA PRO A 2 -7.51 32.82 -12.52
C PRO A 2 -7.22 31.33 -12.36
N ILE A 3 -6.48 30.75 -13.29
CA ILE A 3 -5.95 29.39 -13.19
C ILE A 3 -4.74 29.51 -12.25
N TYR A 4 -4.95 29.21 -10.97
CA TYR A 4 -3.81 29.02 -10.07
C TYR A 4 -3.14 27.70 -10.48
N PRO A 5 -1.81 27.64 -10.60
CA PRO A 5 -1.11 26.38 -10.81
C PRO A 5 -1.47 25.42 -9.67
N ALA A 6 -1.58 24.12 -9.98
CA ALA A 6 -1.80 23.13 -8.96
C ALA A 6 -0.69 23.25 -7.89
N PRO A 7 -1.00 23.13 -6.59
CA PRO A 7 0.03 23.23 -5.57
C PRO A 7 1.06 22.13 -5.79
N MET A 8 2.34 22.48 -5.67
CA MET A 8 3.47 21.57 -5.75
C MET A 8 3.33 20.48 -4.66
N ILE A 9 3.70 19.26 -4.96
CA ILE A 9 3.65 18.14 -3.99
C ILE A 9 4.83 18.28 -3.02
N HIS A 10 4.53 18.37 -1.73
CA HIS A 10 5.52 18.49 -0.67
C HIS A 10 5.72 17.18 0.11
N ALA A 11 4.74 16.29 0.09
CA ALA A 11 4.82 14.97 0.72
C ALA A 11 4.26 13.88 -0.21
N VAL A 12 4.92 12.75 -0.27
CA VAL A 12 4.43 11.53 -0.93
C VAL A 12 4.33 10.42 0.10
N VAL A 13 3.15 9.80 0.16
CA VAL A 13 2.82 8.72 1.08
C VAL A 13 2.57 7.47 0.26
N PHE A 14 3.25 6.40 0.60
CA PHE A 14 3.18 5.12 -0.10
C PHE A 14 2.42 4.10 0.73
N ASP A 15 1.47 3.41 0.12
CA ASP A 15 1.03 2.11 0.60
C ASP A 15 2.19 1.09 0.56
N VAL A 16 1.96 -0.10 1.12
CA VAL A 16 3.01 -1.12 1.27
C VAL A 16 2.81 -2.26 0.29
N GLY A 17 1.78 -3.09 0.49
CA GLY A 17 1.54 -4.28 -0.32
C GLY A 17 1.26 -3.90 -1.77
N GLU A 18 1.90 -4.58 -2.72
CA GLU A 18 1.76 -4.33 -4.16
C GLU A 18 1.98 -2.86 -4.60
N THR A 19 2.52 -2.05 -3.69
CA THR A 19 2.99 -0.69 -3.98
C THR A 19 4.50 -0.61 -3.84
N ILE A 20 5.06 -0.94 -2.68
CA ILE A 20 6.51 -1.03 -2.45
C ILE A 20 7.00 -2.46 -2.26
N THR A 21 6.16 -3.37 -1.77
CA THR A 21 6.48 -4.79 -1.63
C THR A 21 5.64 -5.65 -2.56
N ARG A 22 6.22 -6.73 -3.05
CA ARG A 22 5.50 -7.83 -3.73
C ARG A 22 4.89 -8.75 -2.68
N ASP A 23 3.65 -9.15 -2.87
CA ASP A 23 2.94 -10.02 -1.93
C ASP A 23 3.06 -11.51 -2.25
N ASP A 24 3.81 -11.89 -3.29
CA ASP A 24 3.94 -13.28 -3.74
C ASP A 24 4.52 -14.19 -2.65
N ARG A 25 5.58 -13.78 -1.95
CA ARG A 25 6.17 -14.54 -0.84
C ARG A 25 5.28 -14.54 0.40
N TYR A 26 4.61 -13.44 0.66
CA TYR A 26 3.63 -13.34 1.74
C TYR A 26 2.51 -14.38 1.57
N TRP A 27 1.85 -14.40 0.41
CA TRP A 27 0.79 -15.37 0.12
C TRP A 27 1.30 -16.80 -0.01
N ALA A 28 2.52 -17.01 -0.53
CA ALA A 28 3.16 -18.32 -0.53
C ALA A 28 3.36 -18.85 0.89
N SER A 29 3.77 -18.02 1.84
CA SER A 29 3.94 -18.40 3.25
C SER A 29 2.63 -18.78 3.93
N TRP A 30 1.53 -18.09 3.58
CA TRP A 30 0.19 -18.46 4.04
C TRP A 30 -0.27 -19.80 3.43
N ALA A 31 -0.05 -20.01 2.15
CA ALA A 31 -0.39 -21.29 1.49
C ALA A 31 0.34 -22.47 2.14
N ASP A 32 1.64 -22.31 2.40
CA ASP A 32 2.47 -23.34 3.06
C ASP A 32 2.00 -23.60 4.51
N TRP A 33 1.53 -22.57 5.22
CA TRP A 33 0.97 -22.70 6.56
C TRP A 33 -0.35 -23.46 6.56
N LEU A 34 -1.22 -23.14 5.61
CA LEU A 34 -2.54 -23.75 5.45
C LEU A 34 -2.49 -25.15 4.80
N GLY A 35 -1.32 -25.57 4.29
CA GLY A 35 -1.15 -26.85 3.61
C GLY A 35 -1.84 -26.92 2.25
N VAL A 36 -1.98 -25.80 1.54
CA VAL A 36 -2.57 -25.74 0.19
C VAL A 36 -1.51 -25.31 -0.85
N PRO A 37 -1.68 -25.70 -2.13
CA PRO A 37 -0.77 -25.25 -3.18
C PRO A 37 -0.73 -23.72 -3.26
N ARG A 38 0.48 -23.14 -3.38
CA ARG A 38 0.68 -21.68 -3.47
C ARG A 38 -0.14 -21.05 -4.59
N HIS A 39 -0.16 -21.69 -5.77
CA HIS A 39 -0.98 -21.23 -6.90
C HIS A 39 -2.48 -21.19 -6.55
N THR A 40 -2.98 -22.17 -5.79
CA THR A 40 -4.39 -22.20 -5.36
C THR A 40 -4.73 -20.99 -4.51
N LEU A 41 -3.92 -20.69 -3.49
CA LEU A 41 -4.20 -19.53 -2.62
C LEU A 41 -4.07 -18.22 -3.38
N SER A 42 -3.04 -18.05 -4.23
CA SER A 42 -2.89 -16.84 -5.08
C SER A 42 -4.09 -16.64 -6.01
N ALA A 43 -4.60 -17.71 -6.63
CA ALA A 43 -5.79 -17.65 -7.47
C ALA A 43 -7.04 -17.24 -6.66
N LEU A 44 -7.17 -17.73 -5.42
CA LEU A 44 -8.27 -17.34 -4.52
C LEU A 44 -8.16 -15.89 -4.07
N VAL A 45 -6.95 -15.36 -3.85
CA VAL A 45 -6.73 -13.92 -3.61
C VAL A 45 -7.26 -13.12 -4.81
N GLY A 46 -6.86 -13.46 -6.03
CA GLY A 46 -7.41 -12.81 -7.23
C GLY A 46 -8.94 -12.92 -7.32
N ALA A 47 -9.52 -14.08 -6.99
CA ALA A 47 -10.96 -14.27 -7.03
C ALA A 47 -11.72 -13.38 -6.02
N VAL A 48 -11.23 -13.23 -4.80
CA VAL A 48 -11.89 -12.34 -3.81
C VAL A 48 -11.72 -10.86 -4.18
N VAL A 49 -10.57 -10.47 -4.75
CA VAL A 49 -10.31 -9.13 -5.27
C VAL A 49 -11.34 -8.72 -6.32
N THR A 50 -11.64 -9.58 -7.29
CA THR A 50 -12.63 -9.27 -8.35
C THR A 50 -14.04 -9.01 -7.82
N HIS A 51 -14.32 -9.44 -6.59
CA HIS A 51 -15.59 -9.19 -5.90
C HIS A 51 -15.50 -8.01 -4.90
N GLY A 52 -14.41 -7.25 -4.91
CA GLY A 52 -14.20 -6.12 -4.00
C GLY A 52 -14.05 -6.54 -2.53
N ARG A 53 -13.64 -7.78 -2.26
CA ARG A 53 -13.48 -8.33 -0.91
C ARG A 53 -12.02 -8.22 -0.46
N ASP A 54 -11.83 -8.22 0.86
CA ASP A 54 -10.49 -8.22 1.47
C ASP A 54 -9.68 -9.45 1.05
N ASN A 55 -8.38 -9.27 0.80
CA ASN A 55 -7.46 -10.35 0.41
C ASN A 55 -7.44 -11.50 1.43
N ALA A 56 -7.58 -11.20 2.73
CA ALA A 56 -7.64 -12.21 3.79
C ALA A 56 -8.86 -13.15 3.68
N ASP A 57 -9.89 -12.76 2.93
CA ASP A 57 -11.03 -13.63 2.66
C ASP A 57 -10.63 -14.86 1.85
N ALA A 58 -9.52 -14.82 1.11
CA ALA A 58 -8.97 -16.00 0.45
C ALA A 58 -8.60 -17.11 1.45
N VAL A 59 -8.09 -16.75 2.64
CA VAL A 59 -7.80 -17.69 3.73
C VAL A 59 -9.10 -18.34 4.22
N ARG A 60 -10.18 -17.58 4.34
CA ARG A 60 -11.50 -18.08 4.77
C ARG A 60 -12.15 -19.04 3.75
N LEU A 61 -11.82 -18.90 2.46
CA LEU A 61 -12.26 -19.86 1.45
C LEU A 61 -11.61 -21.25 1.63
N VAL A 62 -10.38 -21.28 2.16
CA VAL A 62 -9.64 -22.51 2.43
C VAL A 62 -9.97 -23.07 3.82
N LYS A 63 -10.13 -22.20 4.80
CA LYS A 63 -10.42 -22.54 6.20
C LYS A 63 -11.58 -21.65 6.71
N PRO A 64 -12.86 -22.07 6.49
CA PRO A 64 -14.03 -21.20 6.67
C PRO A 64 -14.17 -20.55 8.04
N ASP A 65 -13.88 -21.27 9.13
CA ASP A 65 -14.06 -20.78 10.50
C ASP A 65 -12.76 -20.22 11.10
N VAL A 66 -11.82 -19.77 10.26
CA VAL A 66 -10.53 -19.29 10.71
C VAL A 66 -10.64 -17.97 11.47
N ASP A 67 -10.00 -17.90 12.62
CA ASP A 67 -9.63 -16.65 13.26
C ASP A 67 -8.26 -16.22 12.73
N ILE A 68 -8.25 -15.21 11.86
CA ILE A 68 -7.03 -14.71 11.21
C ILE A 68 -6.01 -14.19 12.24
N ALA A 69 -6.47 -13.53 13.31
CA ALA A 69 -5.58 -13.01 14.36
C ALA A 69 -4.90 -14.16 15.11
N ALA A 70 -5.67 -15.20 15.48
CA ALA A 70 -5.13 -16.39 16.12
C ALA A 70 -4.13 -17.15 15.22
N GLU A 71 -4.37 -17.19 13.90
CA GLU A 71 -3.40 -17.78 12.95
C GLU A 71 -2.10 -16.98 12.86
N TYR A 72 -2.16 -15.65 12.90
CA TYR A 72 -0.95 -14.82 12.98
C TYR A 72 -0.12 -15.16 14.23
N GLU A 73 -0.76 -15.24 15.39
CA GLU A 73 -0.09 -15.60 16.64
C GLU A 73 0.51 -17.01 16.59
N ALA A 74 -0.24 -17.98 16.07
CA ALA A 74 0.22 -19.36 15.93
C ALA A 74 1.43 -19.48 14.96
N ARG A 75 1.41 -18.75 13.86
CA ARG A 75 2.54 -18.70 12.91
C ARG A 75 3.79 -18.08 13.57
N GLU A 76 3.60 -17.01 14.32
CA GLU A 76 4.70 -16.36 15.05
C GLU A 76 5.32 -17.32 16.09
N ALA A 77 4.48 -17.98 16.89
CA ALA A 77 4.92 -18.96 17.90
C ALA A 77 5.65 -20.16 17.26
N ALA A 78 5.30 -20.53 16.03
CA ALA A 78 5.95 -21.60 15.28
C ALA A 78 7.23 -21.14 14.54
N GLY A 79 7.67 -19.89 14.68
CA GLY A 79 8.80 -19.32 13.95
C GLY A 79 8.54 -19.16 12.44
N ARG A 80 7.26 -19.13 12.02
CA ARG A 80 6.78 -18.97 10.65
C ARG A 80 5.97 -17.68 10.49
N GLY A 81 6.25 -16.71 11.33
CA GLY A 81 5.63 -15.40 11.32
C GLY A 81 5.94 -14.61 10.04
N GLU A 82 5.35 -13.44 9.97
CA GLU A 82 5.54 -12.51 8.86
C GLU A 82 7.03 -12.14 8.71
N SER A 83 7.49 -12.08 7.48
CA SER A 83 8.85 -11.67 7.12
C SER A 83 8.81 -10.73 5.93
N ILE A 84 9.60 -9.67 5.98
CA ILE A 84 9.82 -8.73 4.86
C ILE A 84 11.33 -8.50 4.78
N ASP A 85 11.90 -8.68 3.60
CA ASP A 85 13.30 -8.37 3.33
C ASP A 85 13.48 -7.71 1.96
N GLU A 86 14.72 -7.44 1.57
CA GLU A 86 15.08 -6.74 0.34
C GLU A 86 14.50 -7.41 -0.92
N THR A 87 14.33 -8.74 -0.89
CA THR A 87 13.82 -9.49 -2.05
C THR A 87 12.32 -9.31 -2.27
N ASP A 88 11.60 -8.76 -1.30
CA ASP A 88 10.18 -8.43 -1.45
C ASP A 88 9.97 -7.07 -2.10
N LEU A 89 10.97 -6.20 -2.12
CA LEU A 89 10.82 -4.87 -2.73
C LEU A 89 10.70 -4.96 -4.25
N TYR A 90 9.90 -4.07 -4.82
CA TYR A 90 10.00 -3.76 -6.25
C TYR A 90 11.32 -3.02 -6.53
N ASP A 91 11.92 -3.28 -7.68
CA ASP A 91 13.27 -2.79 -8.04
C ASP A 91 13.35 -1.25 -8.10
N ASP A 92 12.22 -0.58 -8.36
CA ASP A 92 12.13 0.86 -8.49
C ASP A 92 11.92 1.61 -7.17
N VAL A 93 11.68 0.91 -6.06
CA VAL A 93 11.37 1.52 -4.76
C VAL A 93 12.52 2.41 -4.30
N ARG A 94 13.70 1.84 -4.10
CA ARG A 94 14.84 2.60 -3.56
C ARG A 94 15.22 3.80 -4.42
N PRO A 95 15.38 3.67 -5.76
CA PRO A 95 15.72 4.81 -6.60
C PRO A 95 14.62 5.88 -6.60
N ALA A 96 13.33 5.51 -6.62
CA ALA A 96 12.23 6.47 -6.60
C ALA A 96 12.16 7.26 -5.28
N LEU A 97 12.22 6.57 -4.14
CA LEU A 97 12.20 7.21 -2.82
C LEU A 97 13.41 8.15 -2.64
N ALA A 98 14.59 7.70 -3.07
CA ALA A 98 15.80 8.52 -3.00
C ALA A 98 15.70 9.79 -3.87
N ALA A 99 15.17 9.67 -5.09
CA ALA A 99 14.98 10.81 -5.99
C ALA A 99 14.00 11.84 -5.43
N LEU A 100 12.87 11.40 -4.86
CA LEU A 100 11.90 12.29 -4.20
C LEU A 100 12.54 13.07 -3.03
N ARG A 101 13.30 12.38 -2.18
CA ARG A 101 14.01 13.03 -1.07
C ARG A 101 15.06 14.05 -1.55
N GLN A 102 15.76 13.75 -2.65
CA GLN A 102 16.71 14.70 -3.25
C GLN A 102 16.03 15.98 -3.77
N GLN A 103 14.76 15.89 -4.15
CA GLN A 103 13.93 17.02 -4.54
C GLN A 103 13.33 17.77 -3.34
N GLY A 104 13.63 17.34 -2.10
CA GLY A 104 13.09 17.96 -0.88
C GLY A 104 11.67 17.52 -0.53
N VAL A 105 11.14 16.49 -1.20
CA VAL A 105 9.82 15.93 -0.92
C VAL A 105 9.91 15.02 0.30
N ARG A 106 8.98 15.17 1.24
CA ARG A 106 8.86 14.30 2.41
C ARG A 106 8.31 12.93 1.97
N VAL A 107 9.04 11.87 2.27
CA VAL A 107 8.72 10.49 1.88
C VAL A 107 8.23 9.70 3.09
N ILE A 108 7.00 9.20 3.01
CA ILE A 108 6.34 8.47 4.08
C ILE A 108 5.85 7.12 3.54
N ILE A 109 5.99 6.08 4.34
CA ILE A 109 5.39 4.77 4.07
C ILE A 109 4.30 4.56 5.13
N ALA A 110 3.05 4.39 4.69
CA ALA A 110 1.90 4.22 5.58
C ALA A 110 0.85 3.31 4.92
N GLY A 111 0.64 2.11 5.45
CA GLY A 111 -0.26 1.12 4.89
C GLY A 111 -0.98 0.27 5.94
N ASN A 112 -1.91 -0.57 5.47
CA ASN A 112 -2.60 -1.55 6.31
C ASN A 112 -1.67 -2.72 6.62
N GLN A 113 -0.86 -2.56 7.65
CA GLN A 113 0.16 -3.52 8.04
C GLN A 113 0.17 -3.75 9.56
N THR A 114 0.69 -4.88 9.98
CA THR A 114 0.91 -5.22 11.39
C THR A 114 2.00 -4.35 12.01
N VAL A 115 2.04 -4.27 13.34
CA VAL A 115 3.16 -3.65 14.08
C VAL A 115 4.49 -4.33 13.74
N ARG A 116 4.48 -5.66 13.55
CA ARG A 116 5.65 -6.44 13.16
C ARG A 116 6.15 -6.04 11.77
N ALA A 117 5.26 -5.94 10.78
CA ALA A 117 5.61 -5.48 9.43
C ALA A 117 6.26 -4.10 9.47
N GLY A 118 5.75 -3.19 10.30
CA GLY A 118 6.35 -1.88 10.52
C GLY A 118 7.79 -1.96 11.01
N ALA A 119 8.09 -2.85 11.96
CA ALA A 119 9.44 -3.07 12.45
C ALA A 119 10.37 -3.65 11.36
N LEU A 120 9.88 -4.60 10.57
CA LEU A 120 10.62 -5.20 9.45
C LEU A 120 10.93 -4.15 8.37
N LEU A 121 9.94 -3.35 7.95
CA LEU A 121 10.12 -2.28 6.97
C LEU A 121 11.15 -1.24 7.42
N ARG A 122 11.13 -0.84 8.69
CA ARG A 122 12.15 0.06 9.25
C ARG A 122 13.54 -0.57 9.21
N GLY A 123 13.63 -1.87 9.45
CA GLY A 123 14.89 -2.64 9.36
C GLY A 123 15.54 -2.60 7.96
N LEU A 124 14.75 -2.40 6.90
CA LEU A 124 15.27 -2.25 5.54
C LEU A 124 16.01 -0.92 5.29
N ASN A 125 15.89 0.06 6.19
CA ASN A 125 16.51 1.38 6.02
C ASN A 125 16.21 2.00 4.65
N LEU A 126 14.93 1.99 4.24
CA LEU A 126 14.48 2.62 3.01
C LEU A 126 14.72 4.13 3.04
N PRO A 127 14.92 4.79 1.89
CA PRO A 127 15.00 6.24 1.80
C PRO A 127 13.66 6.92 2.11
N ALA A 128 13.14 6.73 3.31
CA ALA A 128 11.89 7.29 3.80
C ALA A 128 12.14 8.10 5.08
N ASP A 129 11.36 9.16 5.27
CA ASP A 129 11.44 10.00 6.48
C ASP A 129 10.65 9.38 7.63
N LEU A 130 9.64 8.57 7.30
CA LEU A 130 8.80 7.89 8.27
C LEU A 130 8.23 6.59 7.70
N VAL A 131 8.17 5.56 8.54
CA VAL A 131 7.46 4.30 8.28
C VAL A 131 6.52 4.04 9.45
N VAL A 132 5.23 3.95 9.16
CA VAL A 132 4.15 3.72 10.13
C VAL A 132 3.12 2.74 9.57
N THR A 133 2.36 2.11 10.45
CA THR A 133 1.38 1.10 10.06
C THR A 133 0.03 1.33 10.72
N SER A 134 -1.03 0.78 10.11
CA SER A 134 -2.36 0.77 10.71
C SER A 134 -2.39 0.09 12.08
N GLY A 135 -1.60 -0.96 12.26
CA GLY A 135 -1.47 -1.66 13.54
C GLY A 135 -0.89 -0.78 14.65
N GLU A 136 0.05 0.13 14.32
CA GLU A 136 0.62 1.10 15.27
C GLU A 136 -0.35 2.25 15.56
N TRP A 137 -1.15 2.65 14.57
CA TRP A 137 -2.11 3.74 14.71
C TRP A 137 -3.45 3.31 15.33
N GLY A 138 -3.74 2.01 15.35
CA GLY A 138 -5.04 1.48 15.77
C GLY A 138 -6.19 1.85 14.85
N VAL A 139 -5.89 2.28 13.62
CA VAL A 139 -6.86 2.63 12.58
C VAL A 139 -6.33 2.23 11.22
N ALA A 140 -7.19 1.70 10.35
CA ALA A 140 -6.82 1.15 9.06
C ALA A 140 -7.61 1.80 7.91
N LYS A 141 -7.03 1.81 6.70
CA LYS A 141 -7.76 2.16 5.48
C LYS A 141 -8.95 1.18 5.27
N PRO A 142 -10.09 1.63 4.78
CA PRO A 142 -10.38 2.95 4.25
C PRO A 142 -10.93 3.98 5.27
N ASP A 143 -10.80 3.75 6.58
CA ASP A 143 -11.31 4.69 7.59
C ASP A 143 -10.73 6.11 7.37
N PRO A 144 -11.55 7.17 7.30
CA PRO A 144 -11.08 8.55 7.18
C PRO A 144 -10.07 8.97 8.25
N ALA A 145 -10.15 8.40 9.45
CA ALA A 145 -9.20 8.67 10.54
C ALA A 145 -7.77 8.25 10.17
N PHE A 146 -7.58 7.22 9.34
CA PHE A 146 -6.25 6.86 8.82
C PHE A 146 -5.64 8.01 8.00
N PHE A 147 -6.43 8.62 7.11
CA PHE A 147 -5.96 9.72 6.26
C PHE A 147 -5.77 11.02 7.04
N HIS A 148 -6.51 11.24 8.15
CA HIS A 148 -6.20 12.33 9.08
C HIS A 148 -4.82 12.12 9.71
N ARG A 149 -4.48 10.89 10.15
CA ARG A 149 -3.12 10.57 10.63
C ARG A 149 -2.06 10.77 9.56
N VAL A 150 -2.35 10.39 8.32
CA VAL A 150 -1.46 10.64 7.17
C VAL A 150 -1.16 12.13 7.06
N LEU A 151 -2.16 13.01 7.10
CA LEU A 151 -1.98 14.46 7.01
C LEU A 151 -1.19 15.04 8.19
N GLU A 152 -1.43 14.56 9.42
CA GLU A 152 -0.64 14.94 10.59
C GLU A 152 0.86 14.68 10.40
N VAL A 153 1.22 13.49 9.86
CA VAL A 153 2.63 13.12 9.65
C VAL A 153 3.21 13.68 8.36
N ALA A 154 2.39 13.97 7.36
CA ALA A 154 2.82 14.58 6.11
C ALA A 154 3.36 16.01 6.34
N GLN A 155 2.80 16.73 7.31
CA GLN A 155 3.16 18.12 7.62
C GLN A 155 3.03 19.03 6.38
N ALA A 156 2.06 18.74 5.53
CA ALA A 156 1.75 19.46 4.30
C ALA A 156 0.23 19.58 4.13
N GLU A 157 -0.21 20.54 3.33
CA GLU A 157 -1.62 20.70 2.99
C GLU A 157 -2.13 19.46 2.23
N PRO A 158 -3.43 19.12 2.33
CA PRO A 158 -3.99 17.97 1.64
C PRO A 158 -3.66 17.93 0.14
N GLN A 159 -3.83 19.07 -0.57
CA GLN A 159 -3.57 19.17 -2.01
C GLN A 159 -2.07 19.12 -2.37
N ALA A 160 -1.18 19.30 -1.38
CA ALA A 160 0.26 19.16 -1.51
C ALA A 160 0.78 17.81 -1.02
N THR A 161 -0.12 16.89 -0.66
CA THR A 161 0.16 15.53 -0.23
C THR A 161 -0.36 14.54 -1.28
N LEU A 162 0.52 13.70 -1.80
CA LEU A 162 0.19 12.64 -2.76
C LEU A 162 0.17 11.27 -2.05
N TYR A 163 -0.93 10.55 -2.14
CA TYR A 163 -1.01 9.16 -1.71
C TYR A 163 -0.86 8.22 -2.92
N VAL A 164 0.00 7.23 -2.82
CA VAL A 164 0.30 6.26 -3.90
C VAL A 164 -0.09 4.86 -3.43
N GLY A 165 -0.92 4.18 -4.18
CA GLY A 165 -1.34 2.81 -3.86
C GLY A 165 -2.00 2.10 -5.05
N ASP A 166 -2.19 0.79 -4.91
CA ASP A 166 -2.75 -0.08 -5.95
C ASP A 166 -4.26 -0.33 -5.78
N HIS A 167 -4.77 -0.15 -4.55
CA HIS A 167 -6.12 -0.56 -4.16
C HIS A 167 -7.11 0.62 -4.21
N PRO A 168 -8.05 0.67 -5.19
CA PRO A 168 -8.95 1.81 -5.35
C PRO A 168 -9.74 2.17 -4.10
N ALA A 169 -10.34 1.18 -3.42
CA ALA A 169 -11.20 1.41 -2.27
C ALA A 169 -10.42 1.75 -0.98
N ASN A 170 -9.17 1.32 -0.86
CA ASN A 170 -8.35 1.61 0.32
C ASN A 170 -7.45 2.84 0.14
N ASP A 171 -6.98 3.10 -1.10
CA ASP A 171 -5.96 4.10 -1.34
C ASP A 171 -6.50 5.32 -2.08
N ILE A 172 -7.20 5.10 -3.22
CA ILE A 172 -7.52 6.18 -4.13
C ILE A 172 -8.75 6.96 -3.67
N HIS A 173 -9.89 6.29 -3.54
CA HIS A 173 -11.14 6.97 -3.18
C HIS A 173 -11.07 7.64 -1.80
N PRO A 174 -10.58 6.99 -0.73
CA PRO A 174 -10.53 7.63 0.58
C PRO A 174 -9.45 8.72 0.67
N ALA A 175 -8.30 8.62 -0.01
CA ALA A 175 -7.33 9.71 -0.11
C ALA A 175 -7.96 10.94 -0.76
N LYS A 176 -8.68 10.76 -1.88
CA LYS A 176 -9.41 11.84 -2.55
C LYS A 176 -10.50 12.43 -1.67
N ALA A 177 -11.23 11.61 -0.93
CA ALA A 177 -12.25 12.08 0.02
C ALA A 177 -11.66 12.91 1.17
N ALA A 178 -10.41 12.63 1.57
CA ALA A 178 -9.67 13.43 2.56
C ALA A 178 -8.97 14.66 1.95
N GLY A 179 -9.15 14.92 0.65
CA GLY A 179 -8.60 16.09 -0.05
C GLY A 179 -7.17 15.93 -0.56
N LEU A 180 -6.56 14.74 -0.42
CA LEU A 180 -5.23 14.46 -0.95
C LEU A 180 -5.25 14.34 -2.48
N ARG A 181 -4.07 14.42 -3.07
CA ARG A 181 -3.84 13.89 -4.41
C ARG A 181 -3.67 12.37 -4.32
N ALA A 182 -3.99 11.67 -5.41
CA ALA A 182 -3.86 10.22 -5.47
C ALA A 182 -3.24 9.76 -6.77
N ALA A 183 -2.28 8.82 -6.68
CA ALA A 183 -1.72 8.11 -7.83
C ALA A 183 -2.04 6.61 -7.70
N HIS A 184 -2.74 6.08 -8.70
CA HIS A 184 -3.02 4.66 -8.80
C HIS A 184 -1.88 3.96 -9.53
N ILE A 185 -1.21 3.02 -8.84
CA ILE A 185 -0.13 2.24 -9.46
C ILE A 185 -0.67 0.90 -9.97
N ARG A 186 -0.28 0.52 -11.19
CA ARG A 186 -0.70 -0.73 -11.81
C ARG A 186 0.21 -1.88 -11.38
N ARG A 187 0.02 -2.33 -10.14
CA ARG A 187 0.71 -3.47 -9.52
C ARG A 187 -0.28 -4.36 -8.79
N GLY A 188 0.11 -5.63 -8.58
CA GLY A 188 -0.71 -6.59 -7.87
C GLY A 188 -2.11 -6.84 -8.45
N PRO A 189 -2.91 -7.69 -7.82
CA PRO A 189 -4.26 -8.03 -8.31
C PRO A 189 -5.18 -6.81 -8.40
N TRP A 190 -5.16 -5.91 -7.41
CA TRP A 190 -6.00 -4.72 -7.37
C TRP A 190 -5.59 -3.71 -8.43
N GLY A 191 -4.30 -3.37 -8.51
CA GLY A 191 -3.78 -2.40 -9.45
C GLY A 191 -4.01 -2.79 -10.90
N HIS A 192 -3.86 -4.08 -11.24
CA HIS A 192 -4.13 -4.57 -12.59
C HIS A 192 -5.61 -4.68 -12.90
N TYR A 193 -6.41 -5.25 -11.99
CA TYR A 193 -7.83 -5.49 -12.25
C TYR A 193 -8.62 -4.20 -12.44
N TRP A 194 -8.30 -3.16 -11.68
CA TRP A 194 -9.02 -1.89 -11.68
C TRP A 194 -8.36 -0.78 -12.53
N ALA A 195 -7.22 -1.05 -13.20
CA ALA A 195 -6.48 -0.05 -13.97
C ALA A 195 -7.34 0.68 -15.02
N ASP A 196 -8.23 -0.03 -15.68
CA ASP A 196 -9.08 0.50 -16.72
C ASP A 196 -10.50 0.87 -16.26
N ASP A 197 -10.78 0.76 -14.96
CA ASP A 197 -12.08 1.15 -14.43
C ASP A 197 -12.30 2.66 -14.57
N PRO A 198 -13.40 3.12 -15.20
CA PRO A 198 -13.64 4.54 -15.42
C PRO A 198 -13.74 5.37 -14.13
N GLN A 199 -14.21 4.79 -13.03
CA GLN A 199 -14.33 5.49 -11.75
C GLN A 199 -12.96 5.69 -11.10
N VAL A 200 -12.08 4.67 -11.17
CA VAL A 200 -10.70 4.76 -10.69
C VAL A 200 -9.92 5.79 -11.50
N ARG A 201 -10.05 5.75 -12.84
CA ARG A 201 -9.41 6.72 -13.73
C ARG A 201 -9.87 8.16 -13.49
N ALA A 202 -11.14 8.34 -13.16
CA ALA A 202 -11.70 9.67 -12.87
C ALA A 202 -11.29 10.17 -11.47
N ALA A 203 -11.05 9.27 -10.51
CA ALA A 203 -10.69 9.62 -9.14
C ALA A 203 -9.20 9.90 -8.98
N ALA A 204 -8.33 9.07 -9.58
CA ALA A 204 -6.88 9.25 -9.50
C ALA A 204 -6.42 10.49 -10.27
N ASP A 205 -5.55 11.30 -9.68
CA ASP A 205 -4.91 12.42 -10.38
C ASP A 205 -3.88 11.90 -11.39
N TRP A 206 -3.24 10.75 -11.07
CA TRP A 206 -2.29 10.05 -11.96
C TRP A 206 -2.50 8.55 -11.94
N GLN A 207 -2.22 7.92 -13.07
CA GLN A 207 -2.03 6.48 -13.19
C GLN A 207 -0.59 6.24 -13.60
N ILE A 208 0.11 5.37 -12.86
CA ILE A 208 1.52 5.08 -13.06
C ILE A 208 1.76 3.57 -13.16
N ASP A 209 2.77 3.19 -13.90
CA ASP A 209 3.26 1.80 -13.99
C ASP A 209 4.51 1.59 -13.13
N SER A 210 5.21 2.68 -12.78
CA SER A 210 6.44 2.65 -12.00
C SER A 210 6.52 3.84 -11.04
N LEU A 211 7.09 3.62 -9.86
CA LEU A 211 7.39 4.69 -8.91
C LEU A 211 8.43 5.68 -9.44
N THR A 212 9.22 5.29 -10.44
CA THR A 212 10.19 6.19 -11.11
C THR A 212 9.54 7.33 -11.90
N GLU A 213 8.22 7.29 -12.10
CA GLU A 213 7.47 8.38 -12.70
C GLU A 213 7.21 9.54 -11.72
N LEU A 214 7.18 9.25 -10.41
CA LEU A 214 6.83 10.22 -9.38
C LEU A 214 7.74 11.46 -9.31
N PRO A 215 9.08 11.36 -9.48
CA PRO A 215 9.95 12.54 -9.46
C PRO A 215 9.61 13.60 -10.51
N ALA A 216 9.01 13.21 -11.64
CA ALA A 216 8.52 14.17 -12.63
C ALA A 216 7.16 14.77 -12.20
N ILE A 217 6.28 13.96 -11.60
CA ILE A 217 4.95 14.38 -11.15
C ILE A 217 5.01 15.45 -10.05
N VAL A 218 5.96 15.33 -9.12
CA VAL A 218 6.01 16.23 -7.96
C VAL A 218 6.55 17.64 -8.26
N VAL A 219 7.15 17.85 -9.43
CA VAL A 219 7.71 19.16 -9.85
C VAL A 219 6.82 19.91 -10.84
N ASP A 220 5.78 19.23 -11.39
CA ASP A 220 4.80 19.84 -12.29
C ASP A 220 3.68 20.55 -11.49
#